data_cf2a47633659b166a5afc53f0c28cfae
#
_entry.id   cf2a47633659b166a5afc53f0c28cfae
#
_cell.length_a   1.000
_cell.length_b   1.000
_cell.length_c   1.000
_cell.angle_alpha   90.00
_cell.angle_beta   90.00
_cell.angle_gamma   90.00
#
_symmetry.space_group_name_H-M   'P 1'
#
loop_
_entity.id
_entity.type
_entity.pdbx_description
1 polymer ?
#
loop_
_entity_poly.entity_id
_entity_poly.type
_entity_poly.pdbx_seq_one_letter_code
_entity_poly.pdbx_strand_id
1 'polypeptide(L)'
;MSDPGPIGGYVHPPGDIELNVGRQVTELAVTSLGDRPIQVGSHAHFAEVNRALRFDRLVAYGCRLDIPAGTAVRFEPGGTRTVNVIPFAGARIVWGGQGFVNGPLDAVGTREAFAVRLAEHGFDGGNLADAEPGASAEPGASAEPGADPEPGAGGSA
;
A
#
# COMPACT_ATOMS: atom_id res chain seq x y z
N MET A 1 35.65 -0.79 -22.23
CA MET A 1 34.45 -1.59 -22.56
C MET A 1 34.11 -2.38 -21.33
N SER A 2 32.94 -2.09 -20.73
CA SER A 2 32.48 -2.82 -19.53
C SER A 2 32.14 -4.26 -19.95
N ASP A 3 32.57 -5.22 -19.15
CA ASP A 3 32.18 -6.63 -19.30
C ASP A 3 30.65 -6.74 -19.34
N PRO A 4 30.07 -7.35 -20.40
CA PRO A 4 28.62 -7.49 -20.50
C PRO A 4 28.02 -8.44 -19.46
N GLY A 5 28.82 -9.05 -18.62
CA GLY A 5 28.36 -10.01 -17.62
C GLY A 5 27.86 -11.34 -18.24
N PRO A 6 27.51 -12.33 -17.42
CA PRO A 6 26.98 -13.61 -17.90
C PRO A 6 25.59 -13.44 -18.53
N ILE A 7 25.24 -14.29 -19.49
CA ILE A 7 23.90 -14.35 -20.11
C ILE A 7 22.85 -14.52 -18.98
N GLY A 8 21.86 -13.61 -18.92
CA GLY A 8 20.86 -13.59 -17.88
C GLY A 8 21.30 -12.84 -16.61
N GLY A 9 22.49 -12.27 -16.58
CA GLY A 9 22.97 -11.42 -15.49
C GLY A 9 22.24 -10.07 -15.46
N TYR A 10 22.15 -9.49 -14.26
CA TYR A 10 21.59 -8.15 -14.08
C TYR A 10 22.69 -7.11 -14.12
N VAL A 11 22.48 -6.03 -14.88
CA VAL A 11 23.35 -4.85 -14.87
C VAL A 11 22.62 -3.77 -14.08
N HIS A 12 23.10 -3.50 -12.87
CA HIS A 12 22.54 -2.46 -12.02
C HIS A 12 23.31 -1.15 -12.25
N PRO A 13 22.64 -0.05 -12.64
CA PRO A 13 23.29 1.26 -12.61
C PRO A 13 23.62 1.63 -11.16
N PRO A 14 24.66 2.47 -10.94
CA PRO A 14 24.97 2.95 -9.59
C PRO A 14 23.85 3.89 -9.08
N GLY A 15 23.56 3.83 -7.78
CA GLY A 15 22.60 4.67 -7.10
C GLY A 15 21.23 4.04 -6.87
N ASP A 16 20.39 4.74 -6.12
CA ASP A 16 19.05 4.32 -5.78
C ASP A 16 18.07 4.64 -6.93
N ILE A 17 17.00 3.87 -7.01
CA ILE A 17 15.89 4.13 -7.93
C ILE A 17 14.77 4.79 -7.13
N GLU A 18 14.53 6.06 -7.38
CA GLU A 18 13.41 6.76 -6.79
C GLU A 18 12.09 6.30 -7.43
N LEU A 19 11.16 5.86 -6.58
CA LEU A 19 9.84 5.38 -7.01
C LEU A 19 8.84 6.54 -7.04
N ASN A 20 7.93 6.50 -8.03
CA ASN A 20 6.76 7.39 -8.11
C ASN A 20 7.09 8.90 -8.11
N VAL A 21 8.22 9.28 -8.69
CA VAL A 21 8.69 10.69 -8.75
C VAL A 21 7.59 11.62 -9.25
N GLY A 22 7.40 12.74 -8.52
CA GLY A 22 6.44 13.78 -8.87
C GLY A 22 4.96 13.40 -8.71
N ARG A 23 4.65 12.26 -8.12
CA ARG A 23 3.27 11.88 -7.82
C ARG A 23 2.75 12.56 -6.56
N GLN A 24 1.49 12.94 -6.59
CA GLN A 24 0.82 13.45 -5.39
C GLN A 24 0.71 12.32 -4.36
N VAL A 25 1.28 12.54 -3.18
CA VAL A 25 1.18 11.62 -2.04
C VAL A 25 0.14 12.13 -1.06
N THR A 26 -0.71 11.24 -0.58
CA THR A 26 -1.67 11.52 0.48
C THR A 26 -1.40 10.60 1.66
N GLU A 27 -1.23 11.17 2.85
CA GLU A 27 -1.11 10.40 4.09
C GLU A 27 -2.49 10.02 4.62
N LEU A 28 -2.63 8.77 5.05
CA LEU A 28 -3.84 8.23 5.66
C LEU A 28 -3.52 7.52 6.97
N ALA A 29 -4.18 7.92 8.05
CA ALA A 29 -4.21 7.14 9.27
C ALA A 29 -5.21 5.99 9.12
N VAL A 30 -4.74 4.77 9.29
CA VAL A 30 -5.52 3.53 9.12
C VAL A 30 -5.52 2.76 10.42
N THR A 31 -6.71 2.55 11.00
CA THR A 31 -6.89 1.77 12.23
C THR A 31 -7.46 0.40 11.89
N SER A 32 -6.84 -0.66 12.39
CA SER A 32 -7.37 -2.02 12.26
C SER A 32 -8.34 -2.32 13.40
N LEU A 33 -9.60 -2.56 13.06
CA LEU A 33 -10.66 -3.01 13.98
C LEU A 33 -10.82 -4.54 13.96
N GLY A 34 -9.98 -5.24 13.20
CA GLY A 34 -10.03 -6.70 13.08
C GLY A 34 -9.47 -7.41 14.30
N ASP A 35 -9.78 -8.69 14.43
CA ASP A 35 -9.29 -9.61 15.46
C ASP A 35 -7.98 -10.33 15.04
N ARG A 36 -7.54 -10.11 13.83
CA ARG A 36 -6.32 -10.70 13.22
C ARG A 36 -5.63 -9.71 12.31
N PRO A 37 -4.34 -9.92 12.03
CA PRO A 37 -3.60 -9.05 11.12
C PRO A 37 -4.20 -9.02 9.73
N ILE A 38 -4.26 -7.83 9.13
CA ILE A 38 -4.73 -7.58 7.78
C ILE A 38 -3.55 -7.12 6.93
N GLN A 39 -3.37 -7.74 5.77
CA GLN A 39 -2.29 -7.41 4.85
C GLN A 39 -2.87 -6.83 3.56
N VAL A 40 -2.34 -5.68 3.13
CA VAL A 40 -2.79 -4.98 1.91
C VAL A 40 -1.62 -4.88 0.94
N GLY A 41 -1.79 -5.45 -0.24
CA GLY A 41 -0.78 -5.41 -1.31
C GLY A 41 -0.66 -4.03 -1.96
N SER A 42 0.52 -3.77 -2.55
CA SER A 42 0.90 -2.49 -3.14
C SER A 42 -0.10 -1.94 -4.17
N HIS A 43 -0.72 -2.82 -4.98
CA HIS A 43 -1.58 -2.43 -6.09
C HIS A 43 -3.07 -2.65 -5.85
N ALA A 44 -3.50 -2.93 -4.62
CA ALA A 44 -4.90 -2.94 -4.27
C ALA A 44 -5.52 -1.54 -4.41
N HIS A 45 -6.76 -1.45 -4.90
CA HIS A 45 -7.54 -0.22 -4.80
C HIS A 45 -7.81 0.05 -3.32
N PHE A 46 -7.07 1.01 -2.74
CA PHE A 46 -7.00 1.14 -1.29
C PHE A 46 -8.37 1.44 -0.65
N ALA A 47 -9.22 2.16 -1.37
CA ALA A 47 -10.58 2.46 -0.90
C ALA A 47 -11.47 1.22 -0.71
N GLU A 48 -11.17 0.08 -1.38
CA GLU A 48 -11.95 -1.16 -1.32
C GLU A 48 -11.32 -2.26 -0.45
N VAL A 49 -10.22 -1.96 0.26
CA VAL A 49 -9.59 -2.97 1.13
C VAL A 49 -10.50 -3.35 2.29
N ASN A 50 -10.12 -4.41 3.01
CA ASN A 50 -10.89 -5.03 4.09
C ASN A 50 -11.66 -4.01 4.94
N ARG A 51 -12.97 -4.26 5.15
CA ARG A 51 -13.87 -3.37 5.91
C ARG A 51 -13.46 -3.15 7.37
N ALA A 52 -12.70 -4.08 7.95
CA ALA A 52 -12.17 -3.94 9.29
C ALA A 52 -11.01 -2.92 9.39
N LEU A 53 -10.55 -2.36 8.28
CA LEU A 53 -9.64 -1.21 8.27
C LEU A 53 -10.46 0.08 8.20
N ARG A 54 -10.35 0.91 9.23
CA ARG A 54 -11.04 2.20 9.33
C ARG A 54 -10.10 3.33 8.90
N PHE A 55 -10.53 4.10 7.91
CA PHE A 55 -9.87 5.29 7.37
C PHE A 55 -10.85 6.02 6.43
N ASP A 56 -10.49 7.22 5.96
CA ASP A 56 -11.29 7.94 4.96
C ASP A 56 -11.16 7.26 3.58
N ARG A 57 -12.18 6.48 3.22
CA ARG A 57 -12.20 5.72 1.97
C ARG A 57 -12.44 6.61 0.74
N LEU A 58 -13.08 7.76 0.90
CA LEU A 58 -13.30 8.70 -0.19
C LEU A 58 -12.04 9.49 -0.54
N VAL A 59 -11.18 9.75 0.45
CA VAL A 59 -9.83 10.29 0.23
C VAL A 59 -8.95 9.25 -0.49
N ALA A 60 -9.10 7.97 -0.14
CA ALA A 60 -8.37 6.86 -0.76
C ALA A 60 -8.92 6.42 -2.14
N TYR A 61 -10.03 7.01 -2.60
CA TYR A 61 -10.64 6.65 -3.88
C TYR A 61 -9.68 6.85 -5.06
N GLY A 62 -9.53 5.81 -5.86
CA GLY A 62 -8.63 5.83 -7.01
C GLY A 62 -7.14 5.81 -6.65
N CYS A 63 -6.80 5.45 -5.41
CA CYS A 63 -5.43 5.39 -4.91
C CYS A 63 -4.97 3.96 -4.60
N ARG A 64 -3.66 3.77 -4.59
CA ARG A 64 -2.93 2.59 -4.14
C ARG A 64 -1.85 2.96 -3.14
N LEU A 65 -1.32 2.00 -2.42
CA LEU A 65 -0.17 2.23 -1.53
C LEU A 65 1.06 2.73 -2.32
N ASP A 66 1.78 3.67 -1.72
CA ASP A 66 3.07 4.16 -2.23
C ASP A 66 4.20 3.30 -1.68
N ILE A 67 4.26 2.06 -2.14
CA ILE A 67 5.28 1.08 -1.79
C ILE A 67 5.71 0.31 -3.05
N PRO A 68 6.88 -0.35 -3.04
CA PRO A 68 7.35 -1.14 -4.18
C PRO A 68 6.34 -2.20 -4.62
N ALA A 69 6.26 -2.45 -5.93
CA ALA A 69 5.42 -3.50 -6.50
C ALA A 69 5.75 -4.88 -5.88
N GLY A 70 4.72 -5.68 -5.62
CA GLY A 70 4.87 -7.00 -5.02
C GLY A 70 5.04 -6.99 -3.49
N THR A 71 5.14 -5.82 -2.86
CA THR A 71 5.18 -5.70 -1.40
C THR A 71 3.79 -5.43 -0.80
N ALA A 72 3.68 -5.47 0.51
CA ALA A 72 2.43 -5.25 1.23
C ALA A 72 2.67 -4.55 2.57
N VAL A 73 1.65 -3.85 3.06
CA VAL A 73 1.60 -3.31 4.41
C VAL A 73 0.73 -4.21 5.27
N ARG A 74 1.24 -4.54 6.47
CA ARG A 74 0.52 -5.31 7.48
C ARG A 74 -0.02 -4.38 8.56
N PHE A 75 -1.28 -4.54 8.91
CA PHE A 75 -1.98 -3.82 9.97
C PHE A 75 -2.30 -4.79 11.09
N GLU A 76 -1.78 -4.53 12.29
CA GLU A 76 -2.03 -5.37 13.46
C GLU A 76 -3.37 -5.04 14.12
N PRO A 77 -4.02 -6.02 14.78
CA PRO A 77 -5.28 -5.81 15.48
C PRO A 77 -5.21 -4.67 16.50
N GLY A 78 -6.19 -3.78 16.45
CA GLY A 78 -6.29 -2.63 17.36
C GLY A 78 -5.27 -1.51 17.12
N GLY A 79 -4.31 -1.72 16.19
CA GLY A 79 -3.27 -0.74 15.90
C GLY A 79 -3.72 0.32 14.88
N THR A 80 -3.16 1.52 15.01
CA THR A 80 -3.26 2.57 14.00
C THR A 80 -1.90 2.75 13.33
N ARG A 81 -1.90 2.82 11.98
CA ARG A 81 -0.70 3.03 11.19
C ARG A 81 -0.96 4.08 10.12
N THR A 82 -0.06 5.05 10.00
CA THR A 82 -0.07 6.00 8.88
C THR A 82 0.57 5.35 7.65
N VAL A 83 -0.07 5.49 6.51
CA VAL A 83 0.40 5.01 5.21
C VAL A 83 0.31 6.12 4.17
N ASN A 84 1.20 6.05 3.19
CA ASN A 84 1.15 6.90 2.01
C ASN A 84 0.40 6.20 0.90
N VAL A 85 -0.52 6.93 0.26
CA VAL A 85 -1.22 6.48 -0.93
C VAL A 85 -1.02 7.46 -2.07
N ILE A 86 -1.00 6.93 -3.30
CA ILE A 86 -0.86 7.71 -4.53
C ILE A 86 -1.96 7.31 -5.52
N PRO A 87 -2.42 8.22 -6.38
CA PRO A 87 -3.41 7.91 -7.40
C PRO A 87 -2.92 6.80 -8.35
N PHE A 88 -3.81 5.96 -8.83
CA PHE A 88 -3.51 5.06 -9.96
C PHE A 88 -3.09 5.88 -11.19
N ALA A 89 -2.20 5.29 -11.99
CA ALA A 89 -1.82 5.83 -13.30
C ALA A 89 -2.51 5.09 -14.44
N GLY A 90 -2.11 5.41 -15.66
CA GLY A 90 -2.63 4.79 -16.87
C GLY A 90 -4.09 5.14 -17.13
N ALA A 91 -4.87 4.19 -17.63
CA ALA A 91 -6.27 4.39 -17.98
C ALA A 91 -7.21 4.56 -16.78
N ARG A 92 -6.70 4.38 -15.54
CA ARG A 92 -7.47 4.50 -14.29
C ARG A 92 -8.76 3.69 -14.29
N ILE A 93 -8.64 2.43 -14.69
CA ILE A 93 -9.74 1.45 -14.71
C ILE A 93 -9.47 0.41 -13.63
N VAL A 94 -10.45 0.16 -12.77
CA VAL A 94 -10.36 -0.81 -11.67
C VAL A 94 -11.41 -1.91 -11.87
N TRP A 95 -10.93 -3.16 -11.86
CA TRP A 95 -11.78 -4.35 -11.89
C TRP A 95 -11.51 -5.23 -10.68
N GLY A 96 -12.52 -5.86 -10.15
CA GLY A 96 -12.39 -6.76 -9.00
C GLY A 96 -12.47 -6.02 -7.67
N GLY A 97 -11.67 -6.40 -6.68
CA GLY A 97 -11.80 -5.92 -5.31
C GLY A 97 -13.13 -6.33 -4.70
N GLN A 98 -13.86 -5.39 -4.12
CA GLN A 98 -15.24 -5.59 -3.65
C GLN A 98 -16.27 -5.37 -4.78
N GLY A 99 -15.82 -4.98 -5.97
CA GLY A 99 -16.70 -4.69 -7.10
C GLY A 99 -17.43 -3.35 -6.98
N PHE A 100 -16.97 -2.45 -6.10
CA PHE A 100 -17.65 -1.18 -5.88
C PHE A 100 -17.39 -0.16 -7.00
N VAL A 101 -16.28 -0.29 -7.72
CA VAL A 101 -15.99 0.50 -8.92
C VAL A 101 -16.35 -0.26 -10.19
N ASN A 102 -15.66 -1.37 -10.46
CA ASN A 102 -15.82 -2.22 -11.64
C ASN A 102 -15.89 -1.42 -12.95
N GLY A 103 -14.91 -0.55 -13.19
CA GLY A 103 -14.87 0.29 -14.38
C GLY A 103 -13.91 1.45 -14.27
N PRO A 104 -14.07 2.47 -15.14
CA PRO A 104 -13.27 3.68 -15.09
C PRO A 104 -13.55 4.50 -13.82
N LEU A 105 -12.49 4.84 -13.10
CA LEU A 105 -12.57 5.65 -11.88
C LEU A 105 -13.12 7.05 -12.12
N ASP A 106 -12.81 7.63 -13.28
CA ASP A 106 -13.09 9.02 -13.60
C ASP A 106 -14.38 9.19 -14.43
N ALA A 107 -15.17 8.12 -14.62
CA ALA A 107 -16.47 8.24 -15.27
C ALA A 107 -17.48 8.99 -14.39
N VAL A 108 -18.34 9.76 -15.02
CA VAL A 108 -19.38 10.55 -14.33
C VAL A 108 -20.25 9.64 -13.47
N GLY A 109 -20.42 10.02 -12.20
CA GLY A 109 -21.25 9.27 -11.24
C GLY A 109 -20.58 8.05 -10.60
N THR A 110 -19.38 7.65 -11.05
CA THR A 110 -18.71 6.45 -10.48
C THR A 110 -18.32 6.65 -9.01
N ARG A 111 -17.79 7.81 -8.66
CA ARG A 111 -17.40 8.11 -7.28
C ARG A 111 -18.61 8.20 -6.34
N GLU A 112 -19.69 8.78 -6.79
CA GLU A 112 -20.96 8.88 -6.06
C GLU A 112 -21.57 7.49 -5.86
N ALA A 113 -21.62 6.68 -6.91
CA ALA A 113 -22.07 5.28 -6.82
C ALA A 113 -21.19 4.44 -5.90
N PHE A 114 -19.88 4.68 -5.92
CA PHE A 114 -18.93 4.05 -4.99
C PHE A 114 -19.25 4.41 -3.53
N ALA A 115 -19.50 5.69 -3.23
CA ALA A 115 -19.85 6.14 -1.88
C ALA A 115 -21.13 5.47 -1.36
N VAL A 116 -22.15 5.34 -2.21
CA VAL A 116 -23.39 4.62 -1.88
C VAL A 116 -23.10 3.16 -1.54
N ARG A 117 -22.32 2.46 -2.37
CA ARG A 117 -21.98 1.05 -2.13
C ARG A 117 -21.15 0.84 -0.86
N LEU A 118 -20.25 1.77 -0.52
CA LEU A 118 -19.54 1.72 0.75
C LEU A 118 -20.52 1.68 1.94
N ALA A 119 -21.49 2.59 1.96
CA ALA A 119 -22.49 2.66 3.02
C ALA A 119 -23.39 1.41 3.07
N GLU A 120 -23.89 0.96 1.92
CA GLU A 120 -24.73 -0.25 1.82
C GLU A 120 -24.04 -1.52 2.33
N HIS A 121 -22.71 -1.61 2.21
CA HIS A 121 -21.93 -2.79 2.58
C HIS A 121 -21.18 -2.65 3.92
N GLY A 122 -21.44 -1.58 4.68
CA GLY A 122 -20.82 -1.35 5.98
C GLY A 122 -19.31 -1.11 5.91
N PHE A 123 -18.87 -0.43 4.84
CA PHE A 123 -17.50 0.05 4.67
C PHE A 123 -17.38 1.51 5.15
N ASP A 124 -18.15 1.89 6.12
CA ASP A 124 -18.12 3.24 6.66
C ASP A 124 -16.72 3.57 7.17
N GLY A 125 -16.02 4.38 6.41
CA GLY A 125 -14.86 5.08 6.89
C GLY A 125 -15.37 6.02 7.98
N GLY A 126 -15.27 5.59 9.25
CA GLY A 126 -15.71 6.40 10.36
C GLY A 126 -15.20 7.82 10.17
N ASN A 127 -16.10 8.78 10.30
CA ASN A 127 -15.74 10.18 10.33
C ASN A 127 -14.63 10.34 11.39
N LEU A 128 -13.45 10.81 11.01
CA LEU A 128 -12.28 10.98 11.90
C LEU A 128 -12.57 11.92 13.09
N ALA A 129 -13.80 12.46 13.20
CA ALA A 129 -14.24 13.26 14.32
C ALA A 129 -14.36 12.48 15.65
N ASP A 130 -14.43 11.14 15.61
CA ASP A 130 -14.57 10.29 16.80
C ASP A 130 -13.25 9.57 17.20
N ALA A 131 -12.13 9.89 16.56
CA ALA A 131 -10.83 9.37 16.97
C ALA A 131 -10.28 10.24 18.10
N GLU A 132 -10.47 9.81 19.35
CA GLU A 132 -9.72 10.31 20.49
C GLU A 132 -8.20 10.27 20.17
N PRO A 133 -7.44 11.35 20.43
CA PRO A 133 -5.99 11.36 20.23
C PRO A 133 -5.31 10.60 21.38
N GLY A 134 -5.20 9.29 21.23
CA GLY A 134 -4.63 8.42 22.25
C GLY A 134 -3.76 7.34 21.64
N ALA A 135 -2.49 7.62 21.53
CA ALA A 135 -1.30 6.81 21.72
C ALA A 135 -0.20 7.21 20.73
N SER A 136 0.86 7.73 21.26
CA SER A 136 2.11 8.09 20.60
C SER A 136 2.60 6.93 19.72
N ALA A 137 2.67 7.15 18.42
CA ALA A 137 3.35 6.25 17.52
C ALA A 137 4.86 6.35 17.78
N GLU A 138 5.46 5.31 18.33
CA GLU A 138 6.91 5.15 18.27
C GLU A 138 7.36 5.02 16.80
N PRO A 139 8.41 5.71 16.37
CA PRO A 139 8.93 5.56 15.02
C PRO A 139 9.46 4.14 14.85
N GLY A 140 8.80 3.34 14.02
CA GLY A 140 9.22 1.99 13.70
C GLY A 140 10.63 1.97 13.17
N ALA A 141 11.50 1.22 13.85
CA ALA A 141 12.88 0.99 13.50
C ALA A 141 13.02 0.57 12.04
N SER A 142 13.93 1.23 11.34
CA SER A 142 14.41 0.88 10.01
C SER A 142 14.82 -0.59 10.03
N ALA A 143 14.27 -1.39 9.10
CA ALA A 143 14.74 -2.75 8.88
C ALA A 143 16.20 -2.67 8.40
N GLU A 144 17.12 -3.18 9.21
CA GLU A 144 18.49 -3.39 8.77
C GLU A 144 18.51 -4.40 7.61
N PRO A 145 19.33 -4.17 6.58
CA PRO A 145 19.52 -5.16 5.53
C PRO A 145 20.25 -6.36 6.14
N GLY A 146 19.64 -7.55 5.99
CA GLY A 146 20.22 -8.80 6.43
C GLY A 146 21.61 -9.00 5.83
N ALA A 147 22.58 -9.28 6.71
CA ALA A 147 23.94 -9.61 6.33
C ALA A 147 23.94 -10.90 5.50
N ASP A 148 24.58 -10.87 4.34
CA ASP A 148 24.87 -12.05 3.53
C ASP A 148 25.76 -13.04 4.31
N PRO A 149 25.51 -14.34 4.26
CA PRO A 149 26.40 -15.33 4.85
C PRO A 149 27.70 -15.40 4.03
N GLU A 150 28.83 -15.26 4.70
CA GLU A 150 30.16 -15.43 4.12
C GLU A 150 30.33 -16.83 3.48
N PRO A 151 31.03 -16.92 2.33
CA PRO A 151 31.32 -18.21 1.72
C PRO A 151 32.37 -18.94 2.54
N GLY A 152 32.00 -20.08 3.11
CA GLY A 152 32.86 -20.95 3.89
C GLY A 152 34.09 -21.37 3.11
N ALA A 153 35.26 -21.12 3.70
CA ALA A 153 36.56 -21.60 3.24
C ALA A 153 36.63 -23.13 3.31
N GLY A 154 36.67 -23.78 2.15
CA GLY A 154 36.96 -25.21 2.04
C GLY A 154 38.40 -25.47 2.42
N GLY A 155 38.62 -26.13 3.57
CA GLY A 155 39.89 -26.69 3.96
C GLY A 155 40.14 -28.03 3.24
N SER A 156 41.28 -28.12 2.58
CA SER A 156 41.81 -29.35 2.02
C SER A 156 42.37 -30.28 3.11
N ALA A 157 42.12 -31.55 2.97
CA ALA A 157 42.98 -32.65 3.33
C ALA A 157 42.70 -33.85 2.41
#